data_cc58db1fd03d128648d230d10e091f50
#
_entry.id   cc58db1fd03d128648d230d10e091f50
#
_cell.length_a   1.000
_cell.length_b   1.000
_cell.length_c   1.000
_cell.angle_alpha   90.00
_cell.angle_beta   90.00
_cell.angle_gamma   90.00
#
_symmetry.space_group_name_H-M   'P 1'
#
loop_
_entity.id
_entity.type
_entity.pdbx_description
1 polymer ?
#
loop_
_entity_poly.entity_id
_entity_poly.type
_entity_poly.pdbx_seq_one_letter_code
_entity_poly.pdbx_strand_id
1 'polypeptide(L)'
;PHQDTLCRLLKNMDVSKIETAYIQILKKLIRKKKFQNLLHQKRYLVAVDGTQKYIMDECWDKRYLRRKTKGEDGDYQYYAYVLEAVLVFSNGMILPLMSEFLENSSELEAIENDEDWKQDCELKAFYRLAKRIKKEFPKLPITLLLDGLYAKGPVIELCIKNKWEFMIVLKDKSLPSVWEEAKGLMRLDTRNENCHERIWQGREQTFNWVNDIEYEYGKNKTLTINLVICDESWEEIDKNGNTEIKTSRHAWISSNPINRKNIHERCNLGARKRWLQENNILKEKHQGYHYEHIFSHDWDAMRGYHYLMHTARMLNEMAIHSIALTEHVKEVGFQAFVKDFFTAMAHRNLDTNKLRLISQYPSQLRLVYEDNWKTSRPVA
;
A
#
# COMPACT_ATOMS: atom_id res chain seq x y z
N PRO A 1 -3.90 19.54 -25.08
CA PRO A 1 -3.53 20.70 -24.29
C PRO A 1 -2.05 20.60 -23.91
N HIS A 2 -1.34 21.73 -23.92
CA HIS A 2 0.05 21.78 -23.47
C HIS A 2 0.14 21.50 -21.96
N GLN A 3 1.26 20.95 -21.50
CA GLN A 3 1.51 20.65 -20.08
C GLN A 3 1.25 21.85 -19.16
N ASP A 4 1.66 23.05 -19.58
CA ASP A 4 1.44 24.30 -18.83
C ASP A 4 -0.03 24.64 -18.65
N THR A 5 -0.90 24.26 -19.60
CA THR A 5 -2.35 24.48 -19.50
C THR A 5 -2.93 23.61 -18.38
N LEU A 6 -2.49 22.35 -18.29
CA LEU A 6 -2.90 21.45 -17.20
C LEU A 6 -2.33 21.96 -15.86
N CYS A 7 -1.08 22.39 -15.80
CA CYS A 7 -0.49 22.94 -14.59
C CYS A 7 -1.28 24.19 -14.10
N ARG A 8 -1.59 25.13 -14.99
CA ARG A 8 -2.41 26.30 -14.64
C ARG A 8 -3.83 25.93 -14.17
N LEU A 9 -4.43 24.94 -14.80
CA LEU A 9 -5.74 24.43 -14.34
C LEU A 9 -5.65 23.89 -12.91
N LEU A 10 -4.68 23.00 -12.64
CA LEU A 10 -4.53 22.37 -11.32
C LEU A 10 -4.16 23.36 -10.22
N LYS A 11 -3.41 24.44 -10.53
CA LYS A 11 -3.12 25.52 -9.58
C LYS A 11 -4.39 26.29 -9.13
N ASN A 12 -5.36 26.41 -10.01
CA ASN A 12 -6.53 27.26 -9.81
C ASN A 12 -7.80 26.48 -9.43
N MET A 13 -7.71 25.15 -9.29
CA MET A 13 -8.85 24.32 -8.89
C MET A 13 -8.64 23.70 -7.51
N ASP A 14 -9.73 23.37 -6.86
CA ASP A 14 -9.71 22.53 -5.66
C ASP A 14 -9.38 21.08 -6.05
N VAL A 15 -8.09 20.72 -5.97
CA VAL A 15 -7.60 19.39 -6.38
C VAL A 15 -8.14 18.26 -5.52
N SER A 16 -8.67 18.56 -4.33
CA SER A 16 -9.34 17.56 -3.47
C SER A 16 -10.57 16.96 -4.13
N LYS A 17 -11.18 17.70 -5.08
CA LYS A 17 -12.32 17.20 -5.89
C LYS A 17 -11.92 16.09 -6.84
N ILE A 18 -10.67 16.06 -7.32
CA ILE A 18 -10.16 14.97 -8.15
C ILE A 18 -10.10 13.70 -7.32
N GLU A 19 -9.50 13.76 -6.12
CA GLU A 19 -9.49 12.63 -5.19
C GLU A 19 -10.91 12.21 -4.80
N THR A 20 -11.81 13.15 -4.53
CA THR A 20 -13.22 12.85 -4.23
C THR A 20 -13.91 12.11 -5.37
N ALA A 21 -13.71 12.54 -6.62
CA ALA A 21 -14.31 11.89 -7.78
C ALA A 21 -13.85 10.43 -7.91
N TYR A 22 -12.56 10.19 -7.78
CA TYR A 22 -11.97 8.86 -7.79
C TYR A 22 -12.52 7.99 -6.65
N ILE A 23 -12.59 8.50 -5.41
CA ILE A 23 -13.18 7.80 -4.26
C ILE A 23 -14.65 7.44 -4.53
N GLN A 24 -15.43 8.30 -5.18
CA GLN A 24 -16.81 8.00 -5.53
C GLN A 24 -16.93 6.84 -6.55
N ILE A 25 -16.00 6.76 -7.51
CA ILE A 25 -15.93 5.61 -8.44
C ILE A 25 -15.70 4.33 -7.64
N LEU A 26 -14.70 4.34 -6.75
CA LEU A 26 -14.36 3.18 -5.93
C LEU A 26 -15.52 2.76 -5.01
N LYS A 27 -16.19 3.72 -4.35
CA LYS A 27 -17.41 3.47 -3.56
C LYS A 27 -18.52 2.82 -4.39
N LYS A 28 -18.70 3.26 -5.63
CA LYS A 28 -19.70 2.68 -6.54
C LYS A 28 -19.38 1.24 -6.90
N LEU A 29 -18.10 0.92 -7.15
CA LEU A 29 -17.64 -0.44 -7.44
C LEU A 29 -17.81 -1.36 -6.22
N ILE A 30 -17.45 -0.90 -5.04
CA ILE A 30 -17.63 -1.62 -3.76
C ILE A 30 -19.12 -1.90 -3.50
N ARG A 31 -19.99 -0.88 -3.62
CA ARG A 31 -21.45 -1.03 -3.44
C ARG A 31 -22.07 -2.02 -4.44
N LYS A 32 -21.55 -2.04 -5.67
CA LYS A 32 -21.96 -3.00 -6.69
C LYS A 32 -21.32 -4.39 -6.54
N LYS A 33 -20.61 -4.64 -5.43
CA LYS A 33 -19.95 -5.91 -5.09
C LYS A 33 -18.98 -6.43 -6.17
N LYS A 34 -18.35 -5.53 -6.95
CA LYS A 34 -17.46 -5.91 -8.05
C LYS A 34 -16.21 -6.66 -7.59
N PHE A 35 -15.82 -6.48 -6.34
CA PHE A 35 -14.63 -7.11 -5.74
C PHE A 35 -14.94 -8.28 -4.82
N GLN A 36 -16.21 -8.69 -4.68
CA GLN A 36 -16.63 -9.64 -3.63
C GLN A 36 -15.87 -10.97 -3.70
N ASN A 37 -15.63 -11.51 -4.89
CA ASN A 37 -14.93 -12.79 -5.08
C ASN A 37 -13.40 -12.67 -5.00
N LEU A 38 -12.88 -11.43 -4.88
CA LEU A 38 -11.45 -11.13 -4.77
C LEU A 38 -11.02 -10.79 -3.35
N LEU A 39 -11.98 -10.79 -2.42
CA LEU A 39 -11.72 -10.45 -1.01
C LEU A 39 -10.99 -11.58 -0.30
N HIS A 40 -10.07 -11.22 0.56
CA HIS A 40 -9.41 -12.14 1.47
C HIS A 40 -10.23 -12.32 2.75
N GLN A 41 -10.72 -13.54 3.00
CA GLN A 41 -11.59 -13.83 4.18
C GLN A 41 -12.77 -12.82 4.31
N LYS A 42 -13.40 -12.47 3.18
CA LYS A 42 -14.49 -11.47 3.08
C LYS A 42 -14.10 -10.04 3.51
N ARG A 43 -12.81 -9.73 3.57
CA ARG A 43 -12.27 -8.42 3.96
C ARG A 43 -11.39 -7.84 2.85
N TYR A 44 -11.31 -6.54 2.83
CA TYR A 44 -10.40 -5.80 1.96
C TYR A 44 -9.03 -5.72 2.61
N LEU A 45 -8.01 -6.26 1.97
CA LEU A 45 -6.63 -6.03 2.39
C LEU A 45 -6.23 -4.61 1.99
N VAL A 46 -5.75 -3.84 2.95
CA VAL A 46 -5.26 -2.47 2.74
C VAL A 46 -3.80 -2.42 3.16
N ALA A 47 -2.90 -2.33 2.19
CA ALA A 47 -1.49 -2.09 2.44
C ALA A 47 -1.23 -0.60 2.50
N VAL A 48 -0.39 -0.18 3.46
CA VAL A 48 0.00 1.22 3.64
C VAL A 48 1.51 1.30 3.61
N ASP A 49 2.04 2.19 2.79
CA ASP A 49 3.47 2.46 2.69
C ASP A 49 3.74 3.91 2.30
N GLY A 50 4.87 4.43 2.76
CA GLY A 50 5.30 5.79 2.48
C GLY A 50 6.39 5.85 1.42
N THR A 51 6.35 6.87 0.57
CA THR A 51 7.38 7.05 -0.44
C THR A 51 7.70 8.52 -0.70
N GLN A 52 8.97 8.78 -0.94
CA GLN A 52 9.43 10.07 -1.43
C GLN A 52 9.15 10.17 -2.92
N LYS A 53 8.51 11.27 -3.33
CA LYS A 53 8.21 11.52 -4.74
C LYS A 53 9.42 12.09 -5.47
N TYR A 54 9.98 13.18 -4.97
CA TYR A 54 11.13 13.86 -5.56
C TYR A 54 11.84 14.73 -4.52
N ILE A 55 13.00 15.22 -4.90
CA ILE A 55 13.89 16.04 -4.08
C ILE A 55 14.19 17.32 -4.85
N MET A 56 14.40 18.41 -4.11
CA MET A 56 14.74 19.75 -4.64
C MET A 56 15.77 20.42 -3.74
N ASP A 57 16.61 21.24 -4.32
CA ASP A 57 17.60 22.02 -3.58
C ASP A 57 17.04 23.39 -3.13
N GLU A 58 15.93 23.83 -3.72
CA GLU A 58 15.25 25.07 -3.38
C GLU A 58 13.87 24.85 -2.75
N CYS A 59 13.47 25.73 -1.84
CA CYS A 59 12.15 25.73 -1.21
C CYS A 59 11.13 26.50 -2.06
N TRP A 60 10.34 25.80 -2.86
CA TRP A 60 9.30 26.40 -3.69
C TRP A 60 7.97 26.62 -2.97
N ASP A 61 7.72 25.86 -1.89
CA ASP A 61 6.52 25.98 -1.05
C ASP A 61 6.87 25.56 0.38
N LYS A 62 6.39 26.28 1.36
CA LYS A 62 6.69 26.04 2.78
C LYS A 62 6.16 24.68 3.29
N ARG A 63 5.22 24.10 2.59
CA ARG A 63 4.64 22.77 2.92
C ARG A 63 5.58 21.62 2.64
N TYR A 64 6.63 21.79 1.81
CA TYR A 64 7.64 20.75 1.58
C TYR A 64 8.41 20.41 2.85
N LEU A 65 8.70 19.12 3.02
CA LEU A 65 9.59 18.66 4.06
C LEU A 65 11.04 19.03 3.74
N ARG A 66 11.88 19.16 4.77
CA ARG A 66 13.29 19.47 4.59
C ARG A 66 14.19 18.52 5.39
N ARG A 67 15.40 18.31 4.94
CA ARG A 67 16.45 17.59 5.66
C ARG A 67 17.79 18.27 5.44
N LYS A 68 18.67 18.25 6.45
CA LYS A 68 20.07 18.72 6.28
C LYS A 68 20.82 17.75 5.37
N THR A 69 21.58 18.28 4.42
CA THR A 69 22.52 17.49 3.63
C THR A 69 23.74 17.13 4.48
N LYS A 70 24.46 16.08 4.08
CA LYS A 70 25.69 15.65 4.79
C LYS A 70 26.93 16.47 4.42
N GLY A 71 26.79 17.59 3.69
CA GLY A 71 27.89 18.47 3.30
C GLY A 71 28.36 19.40 4.43
N GLU A 72 29.58 19.93 4.32
CA GLU A 72 30.16 20.85 5.33
C GLU A 72 29.36 22.15 5.46
N ASP A 73 28.67 22.60 4.42
CA ASP A 73 27.94 23.88 4.40
C ASP A 73 26.52 23.82 4.99
N GLY A 74 26.04 22.63 5.41
CA GLY A 74 24.78 22.48 6.15
C GLY A 74 23.53 22.86 5.37
N ASP A 75 23.57 22.82 4.03
CA ASP A 75 22.46 23.14 3.15
C ASP A 75 21.25 22.23 3.38
N TYR A 76 20.07 22.78 3.15
CA TYR A 76 18.82 22.01 3.24
C TYR A 76 18.44 21.47 1.87
N GLN A 77 17.95 20.23 1.88
CA GLN A 77 17.29 19.59 0.77
C GLN A 77 15.80 19.47 1.06
N TYR A 78 14.97 19.86 0.12
CA TYR A 78 13.51 19.81 0.23
C TYR A 78 12.96 18.62 -0.51
N TYR A 79 11.84 18.04 -0.04
CA TYR A 79 11.27 16.88 -0.69
C TYR A 79 9.76 16.77 -0.45
N ALA A 80 9.09 16.16 -1.41
CA ALA A 80 7.70 15.73 -1.27
C ALA A 80 7.65 14.27 -0.83
N TYR A 81 6.86 13.98 0.18
CA TYR A 81 6.63 12.63 0.70
C TYR A 81 5.14 12.36 0.82
N VAL A 82 4.73 11.16 0.44
CA VAL A 82 3.32 10.75 0.47
C VAL A 82 3.18 9.37 1.09
N LEU A 83 2.18 9.22 1.94
CA LEU A 83 1.74 7.96 2.50
C LEU A 83 0.56 7.45 1.69
N GLU A 84 0.65 6.25 1.14
CA GLU A 84 -0.34 5.66 0.27
C GLU A 84 -0.99 4.45 0.90
N ALA A 85 -2.31 4.40 0.84
CA ALA A 85 -3.10 3.21 1.10
C ALA A 85 -3.62 2.63 -0.20
N VAL A 86 -3.45 1.32 -0.40
CA VAL A 86 -3.95 0.61 -1.57
C VAL A 86 -4.77 -0.60 -1.17
N LEU A 87 -5.77 -0.94 -1.99
CA LEU A 87 -6.48 -2.20 -1.92
C LEU A 87 -5.68 -3.26 -2.67
N VAL A 88 -5.42 -4.39 -2.02
CA VAL A 88 -4.72 -5.53 -2.60
C VAL A 88 -5.68 -6.71 -2.71
N PHE A 89 -5.80 -7.28 -3.90
CA PHE A 89 -6.75 -8.36 -4.17
C PHE A 89 -6.07 -9.71 -4.38
N SER A 90 -6.86 -10.79 -4.33
CA SER A 90 -6.36 -12.15 -4.46
C SER A 90 -5.75 -12.44 -5.84
N ASN A 91 -6.27 -11.81 -6.89
CA ASN A 91 -5.80 -11.93 -8.28
C ASN A 91 -4.59 -11.05 -8.63
N GLY A 92 -3.95 -10.41 -7.65
CA GLY A 92 -2.80 -9.53 -7.88
C GLY A 92 -3.14 -8.09 -8.30
N MET A 93 -4.42 -7.77 -8.51
CA MET A 93 -4.88 -6.40 -8.78
C MET A 93 -4.62 -5.50 -7.57
N ILE A 94 -4.12 -4.30 -7.81
CA ILE A 94 -3.83 -3.30 -6.78
C ILE A 94 -4.52 -2.00 -7.18
N LEU A 95 -5.42 -1.52 -6.33
CA LEU A 95 -6.10 -0.25 -6.57
C LEU A 95 -5.71 0.78 -5.51
N PRO A 96 -5.29 1.99 -5.90
CA PRO A 96 -5.12 3.08 -4.95
C PRO A 96 -6.41 3.29 -4.15
N LEU A 97 -6.31 3.46 -2.84
CA LEU A 97 -7.46 3.73 -1.97
C LEU A 97 -7.50 5.21 -1.58
N MET A 98 -6.40 5.73 -1.08
CA MET A 98 -6.29 7.11 -0.60
C MET A 98 -4.83 7.46 -0.35
N SER A 99 -4.46 8.73 -0.55
CA SER A 99 -3.12 9.24 -0.26
C SER A 99 -3.16 10.33 0.79
N GLU A 100 -2.11 10.42 1.60
CA GLU A 100 -1.91 11.49 2.57
C GLU A 100 -0.52 12.08 2.38
N PHE A 101 -0.45 13.34 1.99
CA PHE A 101 0.82 14.03 1.87
C PHE A 101 1.33 14.45 3.25
N LEU A 102 2.62 14.25 3.47
CA LEU A 102 3.29 14.83 4.61
C LEU A 102 3.57 16.30 4.28
N GLU A 103 3.10 17.19 5.15
CA GLU A 103 3.26 18.62 4.94
C GLU A 103 3.57 19.35 6.24
N ASN A 104 4.43 20.35 6.14
CA ASN A 104 4.64 21.25 7.26
C ASN A 104 3.42 22.17 7.40
N SER A 105 2.88 22.23 8.61
CA SER A 105 1.78 23.14 8.91
C SER A 105 2.29 24.54 9.27
N SER A 106 1.49 25.57 9.00
CA SER A 106 1.77 26.95 9.37
C SER A 106 1.97 27.15 10.89
N GLU A 107 1.45 26.25 11.72
CA GLU A 107 1.66 26.28 13.17
C GLU A 107 3.12 26.01 13.56
N LEU A 108 3.90 25.37 12.67
CA LEU A 108 5.33 25.13 12.86
C LEU A 108 6.18 26.38 12.55
N GLU A 109 5.65 27.37 11.86
CA GLU A 109 6.34 28.62 11.53
C GLU A 109 6.52 29.54 12.75
N ALA A 110 5.74 29.35 13.83
CA ALA A 110 5.79 30.16 15.05
C ALA A 110 6.92 29.74 16.00
N ILE A 111 7.69 28.70 15.70
CA ILE A 111 8.79 28.22 16.53
C ILE A 111 10.08 28.84 16.01
N GLU A 112 10.59 29.85 16.74
CA GLU A 112 11.81 30.60 16.38
C GLU A 112 13.12 29.79 16.49
N ASN A 113 13.11 28.64 17.17
CA ASN A 113 14.29 27.80 17.37
C ASN A 113 14.27 26.56 16.48
N ASP A 114 15.29 26.40 15.65
CA ASP A 114 15.48 25.26 14.72
C ASP A 114 15.55 23.89 15.44
N GLU A 115 15.92 23.86 16.72
CA GLU A 115 16.03 22.63 17.54
C GLU A 115 14.67 22.09 17.99
N ASP A 116 13.65 22.94 18.17
CA ASP A 116 12.30 22.54 18.57
C ASP A 116 11.37 22.26 17.38
N TRP A 117 11.83 22.53 16.16
CA TRP A 117 11.04 22.37 14.95
C TRP A 117 10.86 20.89 14.56
N LYS A 118 9.67 20.36 14.79
CA LYS A 118 9.31 18.99 14.43
C LYS A 118 8.43 18.96 13.17
N GLN A 119 9.06 18.70 12.04
CA GLN A 119 8.33 18.51 10.79
C GLN A 119 7.36 17.32 10.87
N ASP A 120 6.43 17.25 9.92
CA ASP A 120 5.49 16.15 9.79
C ASP A 120 6.21 14.80 9.59
N CYS A 121 5.58 13.73 10.00
CA CYS A 121 6.14 12.38 9.90
C CYS A 121 5.08 11.36 9.47
N GLU A 122 5.56 10.25 8.96
CA GLU A 122 4.74 9.17 8.43
C GLU A 122 3.70 8.66 9.43
N LEU A 123 4.05 8.56 10.72
CA LEU A 123 3.13 8.12 11.74
C LEU A 123 1.97 9.12 11.97
N LYS A 124 2.26 10.43 11.95
CA LYS A 124 1.21 11.47 12.03
C LYS A 124 0.32 11.44 10.79
N ALA A 125 0.93 11.31 9.60
CA ALA A 125 0.19 11.15 8.34
C ALA A 125 -0.70 9.92 8.37
N PHE A 126 -0.25 8.80 8.94
CA PHE A 126 -1.06 7.60 9.10
C PHE A 126 -2.35 7.84 9.90
N TYR A 127 -2.29 8.57 11.01
CA TYR A 127 -3.50 8.89 11.79
C TYR A 127 -4.50 9.73 11.00
N ARG A 128 -4.02 10.71 10.20
CA ARG A 128 -4.88 11.51 9.31
C ARG A 128 -5.49 10.63 8.21
N LEU A 129 -4.67 9.81 7.56
CA LEU A 129 -5.10 8.87 6.52
C LEU A 129 -6.16 7.90 7.05
N ALA A 130 -5.92 7.28 8.20
CA ALA A 130 -6.85 6.36 8.86
C ALA A 130 -8.19 7.02 9.19
N LYS A 131 -8.17 8.27 9.71
CA LYS A 131 -9.38 9.06 9.97
C LYS A 131 -10.16 9.33 8.68
N ARG A 132 -9.48 9.67 7.59
CA ARG A 132 -10.10 9.91 6.27
C ARG A 132 -10.67 8.62 5.68
N ILE A 133 -9.95 7.51 5.74
CA ILE A 133 -10.44 6.20 5.29
C ILE A 133 -11.70 5.83 6.08
N LYS A 134 -11.70 5.98 7.40
CA LYS A 134 -12.88 5.67 8.23
C LYS A 134 -14.07 6.55 7.91
N LYS A 135 -13.86 7.84 7.63
CA LYS A 135 -14.91 8.77 7.22
C LYS A 135 -15.53 8.38 5.87
N GLU A 136 -14.69 8.07 4.87
CA GLU A 136 -15.15 7.75 3.53
C GLU A 136 -15.73 6.33 3.42
N PHE A 137 -15.21 5.38 4.20
CA PHE A 137 -15.59 3.96 4.18
C PHE A 137 -15.95 3.44 5.58
N PRO A 138 -16.99 3.98 6.24
CA PRO A 138 -17.25 3.72 7.67
C PRO A 138 -17.56 2.26 8.01
N LYS A 139 -18.08 1.50 7.05
CA LYS A 139 -18.52 0.09 7.22
C LYS A 139 -17.66 -0.91 6.43
N LEU A 140 -16.59 -0.45 5.77
CA LEU A 140 -15.74 -1.35 4.98
C LEU A 140 -15.00 -2.32 5.92
N PRO A 141 -15.10 -3.64 5.72
CA PRO A 141 -14.34 -4.61 6.49
C PRO A 141 -12.88 -4.63 5.99
N ILE A 142 -11.99 -4.01 6.74
CA ILE A 142 -10.58 -3.83 6.39
C ILE A 142 -9.69 -4.72 7.23
N THR A 143 -8.67 -5.31 6.60
CA THR A 143 -7.47 -5.84 7.25
C THR A 143 -6.29 -4.99 6.80
N LEU A 144 -5.67 -4.25 7.73
CA LEU A 144 -4.49 -3.43 7.47
C LEU A 144 -3.23 -4.30 7.43
N LEU A 145 -2.41 -4.06 6.42
CA LEU A 145 -1.09 -4.67 6.25
C LEU A 145 -0.04 -3.57 6.41
N LEU A 146 0.67 -3.58 7.54
CA LEU A 146 1.55 -2.49 7.94
C LEU A 146 2.98 -2.98 8.16
N ASP A 147 3.95 -2.09 7.95
CA ASP A 147 5.35 -2.37 8.26
C ASP A 147 5.65 -2.20 9.76
N GLY A 148 6.90 -2.49 10.16
CA GLY A 148 7.33 -2.44 11.56
C GLY A 148 7.35 -1.04 12.18
N LEU A 149 7.24 0.04 11.40
CA LEU A 149 7.11 1.40 11.93
C LEU A 149 5.80 1.56 12.72
N TYR A 150 4.77 0.84 12.30
CA TYR A 150 3.42 0.89 12.87
C TYR A 150 3.20 -0.11 14.01
N ALA A 151 4.20 -0.92 14.39
CA ALA A 151 4.13 -1.81 15.56
C ALA A 151 4.18 -1.00 16.85
N LYS A 152 3.09 -0.29 17.17
CA LYS A 152 2.97 0.61 18.32
C LYS A 152 1.56 0.55 18.92
N GLY A 153 1.46 0.61 20.26
CA GLY A 153 0.19 0.56 20.98
C GLY A 153 -0.90 1.49 20.45
N PRO A 154 -0.62 2.79 20.23
CA PRO A 154 -1.64 3.71 19.69
C PRO A 154 -2.16 3.36 18.30
N VAL A 155 -1.35 2.72 17.44
CA VAL A 155 -1.78 2.24 16.11
C VAL A 155 -2.70 1.02 16.27
N ILE A 156 -2.33 0.09 17.14
CA ILE A 156 -3.14 -1.10 17.45
C ILE A 156 -4.49 -0.68 18.04
N GLU A 157 -4.49 0.25 19.01
CA GLU A 157 -5.71 0.82 19.60
C GLU A 157 -6.61 1.47 18.54
N LEU A 158 -6.03 2.21 17.58
CA LEU A 158 -6.76 2.81 16.46
C LEU A 158 -7.45 1.75 15.60
N CYS A 159 -6.75 0.66 15.29
CA CYS A 159 -7.31 -0.45 14.51
C CYS A 159 -8.50 -1.09 15.23
N ILE A 160 -8.35 -1.39 16.52
CA ILE A 160 -9.41 -1.96 17.37
C ILE A 160 -10.63 -1.04 17.42
N LYS A 161 -10.42 0.26 17.68
CA LYS A 161 -11.48 1.28 17.72
C LYS A 161 -12.26 1.35 16.41
N ASN A 162 -11.57 1.21 15.28
CA ASN A 162 -12.17 1.24 13.96
C ASN A 162 -12.80 -0.09 13.54
N LYS A 163 -12.64 -1.15 14.32
CA LYS A 163 -13.03 -2.54 14.01
C LYS A 163 -12.31 -3.06 12.75
N TRP A 164 -11.07 -2.67 12.58
CA TRP A 164 -10.18 -3.15 11.53
C TRP A 164 -9.31 -4.28 12.05
N GLU A 165 -9.16 -5.31 11.26
CA GLU A 165 -8.13 -6.31 11.50
C GLU A 165 -6.77 -5.78 11.03
N PHE A 166 -5.71 -6.39 11.52
CA PHE A 166 -4.35 -6.03 11.11
C PHE A 166 -3.41 -7.23 11.10
N MET A 167 -2.39 -7.13 10.27
CA MET A 167 -1.14 -7.86 10.30
C MET A 167 -0.01 -6.83 10.21
N ILE A 168 0.74 -6.66 11.28
CA ILE A 168 1.83 -5.67 11.36
C ILE A 168 3.14 -6.41 11.47
N VAL A 169 4.11 -6.08 10.62
CA VAL A 169 5.46 -6.66 10.72
C VAL A 169 6.07 -6.30 12.07
N LEU A 170 6.63 -7.28 12.77
CA LEU A 170 7.35 -7.06 14.00
C LEU A 170 8.84 -7.27 13.78
N LYS A 171 9.63 -6.19 13.88
CA LYS A 171 11.08 -6.24 13.80
C LYS A 171 11.67 -6.68 15.13
N ASP A 172 12.84 -7.34 15.12
CA ASP A 172 13.46 -7.93 16.32
C ASP A 172 13.69 -6.95 17.47
N LYS A 173 13.89 -5.66 17.15
CA LYS A 173 14.11 -4.61 18.16
C LYS A 173 12.84 -3.85 18.56
N SER A 174 11.69 -4.17 17.96
CA SER A 174 10.42 -3.53 18.26
C SER A 174 9.67 -4.33 19.32
N LEU A 175 9.01 -3.64 20.25
CA LEU A 175 8.22 -4.23 21.32
C LEU A 175 8.97 -5.31 22.13
N PRO A 176 10.05 -4.97 22.86
CA PRO A 176 10.88 -5.95 23.57
C PRO A 176 10.10 -6.84 24.55
N SER A 177 9.14 -6.25 25.29
CA SER A 177 8.29 -7.00 26.23
C SER A 177 7.46 -8.10 25.54
N VAL A 178 6.92 -7.81 24.36
CA VAL A 178 6.19 -8.81 23.55
C VAL A 178 7.09 -9.96 23.14
N TRP A 179 8.34 -9.66 22.73
CA TRP A 179 9.33 -10.68 22.40
C TRP A 179 9.75 -11.54 23.60
N GLU A 180 9.93 -10.93 24.77
CA GLU A 180 10.30 -11.63 26.00
C GLU A 180 9.19 -12.58 26.44
N GLU A 181 7.95 -12.11 26.49
CA GLU A 181 6.79 -12.92 26.84
C GLU A 181 6.57 -14.06 25.84
N ALA A 182 6.62 -13.74 24.54
CA ALA A 182 6.48 -14.76 23.50
C ALA A 182 7.55 -15.87 23.61
N LYS A 183 8.81 -15.51 23.82
CA LYS A 183 9.91 -16.48 24.01
C LYS A 183 9.69 -17.33 25.26
N GLY A 184 9.19 -16.73 26.33
CA GLY A 184 8.84 -17.43 27.56
C GLY A 184 7.75 -18.48 27.32
N LEU A 185 6.65 -18.07 26.70
CA LEU A 185 5.52 -18.94 26.39
C LEU A 185 5.87 -20.05 25.37
N MET A 186 6.67 -19.75 24.36
CA MET A 186 7.15 -20.75 23.39
C MET A 186 8.01 -21.84 24.05
N ARG A 187 8.83 -21.51 25.06
CA ARG A 187 9.62 -22.49 25.82
C ARG A 187 8.75 -23.42 26.67
N LEU A 188 7.59 -22.98 27.07
CA LEU A 188 6.61 -23.78 27.85
C LEU A 188 5.78 -24.72 26.97
N ASP A 189 5.71 -24.46 25.65
CA ASP A 189 5.02 -25.33 24.69
C ASP A 189 5.84 -26.57 24.33
N THR A 190 5.99 -27.48 25.31
CA THR A 190 6.75 -28.73 25.15
C THR A 190 6.11 -29.72 24.16
N ARG A 191 4.84 -29.53 23.80
CA ARG A 191 4.09 -30.41 22.89
C ARG A 191 4.06 -29.88 21.46
N ASN A 192 4.67 -28.73 21.19
CA ASN A 192 4.64 -28.06 19.88
C ASN A 192 3.20 -27.85 19.36
N GLU A 193 2.27 -27.54 20.27
CA GLU A 193 0.85 -27.33 19.91
C GLU A 193 0.70 -26.07 19.04
N ASN A 194 1.56 -25.08 19.26
CA ASN A 194 1.62 -23.80 18.56
C ASN A 194 2.73 -23.76 17.49
N CYS A 195 2.96 -24.90 16.84
CA CYS A 195 3.90 -25.06 15.73
C CYS A 195 3.19 -25.68 14.52
N HIS A 196 3.59 -25.25 13.31
CA HIS A 196 3.10 -25.82 12.05
C HIS A 196 4.14 -25.70 10.94
N GLU A 197 4.43 -26.83 10.33
CA GLU A 197 5.37 -26.92 9.20
C GLU A 197 4.59 -27.08 7.89
N ARG A 198 5.10 -26.49 6.82
CA ARG A 198 4.57 -26.65 5.48
C ARG A 198 5.57 -26.25 4.40
N ILE A 199 5.34 -26.74 3.19
CA ILE A 199 6.03 -26.23 2.00
C ILE A 199 5.12 -25.25 1.27
N TRP A 200 5.65 -24.08 0.90
CA TRP A 200 4.93 -23.08 0.12
C TRP A 200 5.87 -22.38 -0.86
N GLN A 201 5.53 -22.42 -2.15
CA GLN A 201 6.31 -21.82 -3.24
C GLN A 201 7.79 -22.26 -3.24
N GLY A 202 8.04 -23.55 -3.02
CA GLY A 202 9.40 -24.11 -2.99
C GLY A 202 10.20 -23.80 -1.73
N ARG A 203 9.57 -23.22 -0.69
CA ARG A 203 10.20 -22.93 0.60
C ARG A 203 9.62 -23.81 1.68
N GLU A 204 10.48 -24.36 2.50
CA GLU A 204 10.10 -25.00 3.76
C GLU A 204 9.81 -23.89 4.77
N GLN A 205 8.67 -23.93 5.40
CA GLN A 205 8.22 -22.93 6.37
C GLN A 205 7.92 -23.61 7.70
N THR A 206 8.51 -23.08 8.77
CA THR A 206 8.17 -23.44 10.15
C THR A 206 7.54 -22.23 10.82
N PHE A 207 6.25 -22.34 11.18
CA PHE A 207 5.51 -21.33 11.90
C PHE A 207 5.46 -21.64 13.38
N ASN A 208 5.74 -20.64 14.20
CA ASN A 208 5.52 -20.67 15.64
C ASN A 208 4.66 -19.46 16.02
N TRP A 209 3.69 -19.64 16.93
CA TRP A 209 2.84 -18.53 17.35
C TRP A 209 2.56 -18.55 18.85
N VAL A 210 2.21 -17.39 19.37
CA VAL A 210 1.70 -17.19 20.71
C VAL A 210 0.49 -16.27 20.62
N ASN A 211 -0.63 -16.70 21.18
CA ASN A 211 -1.86 -15.91 21.24
C ASN A 211 -1.99 -15.24 22.60
N ASP A 212 -2.84 -14.23 22.64
CA ASP A 212 -3.30 -13.55 23.85
C ASP A 212 -2.18 -12.96 24.70
N ILE A 213 -1.12 -12.41 24.05
CA ILE A 213 -0.05 -11.70 24.71
C ILE A 213 -0.60 -10.36 25.21
N GLU A 214 -0.43 -10.09 26.51
CA GLU A 214 -0.75 -8.80 27.11
C GLU A 214 0.37 -7.80 26.83
N TYR A 215 0.05 -6.77 26.07
CA TYR A 215 1.00 -5.70 25.72
C TYR A 215 0.62 -4.40 26.43
N GLU A 216 1.46 -4.00 27.37
CA GLU A 216 1.33 -2.71 28.09
C GLU A 216 2.01 -1.59 27.31
N TYR A 217 1.34 -0.43 27.20
CA TYR A 217 1.90 0.77 26.58
C TYR A 217 1.37 2.06 27.20
N GLY A 218 2.15 3.13 27.07
CA GLY A 218 1.79 4.42 27.63
C GLY A 218 1.63 4.39 29.14
N LYS A 219 0.64 5.12 29.67
CA LYS A 219 0.30 5.11 31.09
C LYS A 219 -0.85 4.14 31.33
N ASN A 220 -0.55 2.94 31.81
CA ASN A 220 -1.54 1.93 32.28
C ASN A 220 -2.56 1.51 31.19
N LYS A 221 -2.15 1.40 29.94
CA LYS A 221 -2.96 0.85 28.87
C LYS A 221 -2.48 -0.55 28.51
N THR A 222 -3.38 -1.50 28.42
CA THR A 222 -3.12 -2.88 28.03
C THR A 222 -3.89 -3.24 26.77
N LEU A 223 -3.27 -3.98 25.89
CA LEU A 223 -3.86 -4.54 24.67
C LEU A 223 -3.53 -6.01 24.58
N THR A 224 -4.46 -6.81 24.09
CA THR A 224 -4.21 -8.21 23.76
C THR A 224 -3.84 -8.33 22.29
N ILE A 225 -2.72 -8.97 22.00
CA ILE A 225 -2.19 -9.17 20.66
C ILE A 225 -1.74 -10.62 20.46
N ASN A 226 -1.60 -11.03 19.21
CA ASN A 226 -1.14 -12.37 18.84
C ASN A 226 0.13 -12.22 18.00
N LEU A 227 1.14 -13.02 18.28
CA LEU A 227 2.40 -13.03 17.56
C LEU A 227 2.54 -14.32 16.75
N VAL A 228 3.01 -14.21 15.52
CA VAL A 228 3.41 -15.34 14.68
C VAL A 228 4.79 -15.09 14.08
N ILE A 229 5.64 -16.12 14.13
CA ILE A 229 6.97 -16.14 13.54
C ILE A 229 6.95 -17.21 12.44
N CYS A 230 7.57 -16.92 11.32
CA CYS A 230 7.79 -17.85 10.21
C CYS A 230 9.27 -17.89 9.87
N ASP A 231 9.91 -19.00 10.13
CA ASP A 231 11.26 -19.30 9.66
C ASP A 231 11.14 -20.06 8.33
N GLU A 232 11.92 -19.67 7.34
CA GLU A 232 11.90 -20.26 6.00
C GLU A 232 13.30 -20.70 5.57
N SER A 233 13.36 -21.79 4.84
CA SER A 233 14.56 -22.24 4.14
C SER A 233 14.23 -22.67 2.71
N TRP A 234 15.17 -22.43 1.79
CA TRP A 234 15.08 -22.89 0.39
C TRP A 234 16.46 -23.03 -0.22
N GLU A 235 16.56 -23.86 -1.25
CA GLU A 235 17.77 -23.99 -2.05
C GLU A 235 17.80 -22.94 -3.16
N GLU A 236 18.95 -22.31 -3.37
CA GLU A 236 19.20 -21.38 -4.45
C GLU A 236 20.54 -21.75 -5.13
N ILE A 237 20.57 -21.70 -6.46
CA ILE A 237 21.80 -21.94 -7.22
C ILE A 237 22.50 -20.60 -7.36
N ASP A 238 23.74 -20.52 -6.88
CA ASP A 238 24.57 -19.33 -7.01
C ASP A 238 25.03 -19.10 -8.47
N LYS A 239 25.69 -17.97 -8.73
CA LYS A 239 26.21 -17.63 -10.07
C LYS A 239 27.29 -18.61 -10.57
N ASN A 240 27.84 -19.43 -9.69
CA ASN A 240 28.89 -20.42 -9.99
C ASN A 240 28.30 -21.82 -10.16
N GLY A 241 27.00 -22.02 -10.02
CA GLY A 241 26.33 -23.31 -10.14
C GLY A 241 26.28 -24.12 -8.85
N ASN A 242 26.70 -23.58 -7.71
CA ASN A 242 26.66 -24.28 -6.42
C ASN A 242 25.29 -24.09 -5.77
N THR A 243 24.77 -25.14 -5.13
CA THR A 243 23.55 -25.06 -4.33
C THR A 243 23.87 -24.45 -2.97
N GLU A 244 23.16 -23.35 -2.62
CA GLU A 244 23.26 -22.68 -1.33
C GLU A 244 21.89 -22.69 -0.63
N ILE A 245 21.89 -23.03 0.67
CA ILE A 245 20.67 -22.96 1.47
C ILE A 245 20.50 -21.51 1.96
N LYS A 246 19.43 -20.88 1.52
CA LYS A 246 19.00 -19.55 1.98
C LYS A 246 17.97 -19.69 3.10
N THR A 247 18.01 -18.77 4.04
CA THR A 247 17.06 -18.71 5.14
C THR A 247 16.48 -17.30 5.27
N SER A 248 15.25 -17.19 5.74
CA SER A 248 14.66 -15.92 6.12
C SER A 248 13.74 -16.08 7.31
N ARG A 249 13.56 -15.02 8.08
CA ARG A 249 12.68 -14.96 9.22
C ARG A 249 11.72 -13.80 9.10
N HIS A 250 10.45 -14.07 9.31
CA HIS A 250 9.38 -13.08 9.31
C HIS A 250 8.61 -13.18 10.62
N ALA A 251 8.23 -12.04 11.20
CA ALA A 251 7.35 -12.01 12.35
C ALA A 251 6.26 -10.95 12.16
N TRP A 252 5.06 -11.27 12.63
CA TRP A 252 3.91 -10.37 12.55
C TRP A 252 3.10 -10.38 13.84
N ILE A 253 2.56 -9.20 14.18
CA ILE A 253 1.50 -9.06 15.16
C ILE A 253 0.17 -9.19 14.42
N SER A 254 -0.71 -10.03 14.93
CA SER A 254 -2.05 -10.29 14.37
C SER A 254 -3.13 -9.80 15.32
N SER A 255 -4.17 -9.19 14.78
CA SER A 255 -5.38 -8.82 15.52
C SER A 255 -6.21 -10.02 15.98
N ASN A 256 -6.10 -11.12 15.26
CA ASN A 256 -6.89 -12.33 15.54
C ASN A 256 -5.95 -13.47 15.94
N PRO A 257 -6.40 -14.39 16.80
CA PRO A 257 -5.63 -15.57 17.18
C PRO A 257 -5.19 -16.39 15.95
N ILE A 258 -3.97 -16.90 16.04
CA ILE A 258 -3.36 -17.76 15.03
C ILE A 258 -3.56 -19.21 15.42
N ASN A 259 -3.85 -20.06 14.43
CA ASN A 259 -3.96 -21.50 14.59
C ASN A 259 -3.59 -22.20 13.28
N ARG A 260 -3.44 -23.53 13.31
CA ARG A 260 -3.05 -24.35 12.14
C ARG A 260 -3.98 -24.18 10.93
N LYS A 261 -5.26 -23.83 11.14
CA LYS A 261 -6.25 -23.68 10.06
C LYS A 261 -6.14 -22.34 9.34
N ASN A 262 -5.77 -21.26 10.06
CA ASN A 262 -5.77 -19.90 9.50
C ASN A 262 -4.38 -19.32 9.21
N ILE A 263 -3.31 -19.96 9.69
CA ILE A 263 -1.94 -19.41 9.61
C ILE A 263 -1.48 -19.14 8.18
N HIS A 264 -1.79 -20.06 7.27
CA HIS A 264 -1.47 -19.88 5.84
C HIS A 264 -2.20 -18.68 5.24
N GLU A 265 -3.48 -18.59 5.48
CA GLU A 265 -4.33 -17.51 5.00
C GLU A 265 -3.83 -16.16 5.54
N ARG A 266 -3.61 -16.07 6.85
CA ARG A 266 -3.22 -14.81 7.47
C ARG A 266 -1.79 -14.39 7.12
N CYS A 267 -0.82 -15.31 7.11
CA CYS A 267 0.58 -14.97 6.87
C CYS A 267 0.91 -14.95 5.38
N ASN A 268 0.72 -16.07 4.67
CA ASN A 268 1.15 -16.20 3.27
C ASN A 268 0.22 -15.47 2.29
N LEU A 269 -1.09 -15.61 2.45
CA LEU A 269 -2.07 -14.99 1.54
C LEU A 269 -2.54 -13.61 2.02
N GLY A 270 -2.25 -13.24 3.26
CA GLY A 270 -2.56 -11.95 3.88
C GLY A 270 -1.33 -11.07 4.05
N ALA A 271 -0.59 -11.25 5.15
CA ALA A 271 0.50 -10.35 5.57
C ALA A 271 1.58 -10.11 4.52
N ARG A 272 1.99 -11.16 3.78
CA ARG A 272 2.98 -11.05 2.70
C ARG A 272 2.53 -10.16 1.54
N LYS A 273 1.23 -9.95 1.37
CA LYS A 273 0.73 -9.06 0.31
C LYS A 273 1.05 -7.58 0.55
N ARG A 274 1.57 -7.21 1.72
CA ARG A 274 2.13 -5.87 1.94
C ARG A 274 3.22 -5.53 0.91
N TRP A 275 4.08 -6.48 0.58
CA TRP A 275 5.15 -6.31 -0.42
C TRP A 275 4.64 -5.93 -1.81
N LEU A 276 3.37 -6.21 -2.11
CA LEU A 276 2.78 -5.81 -3.39
C LEU A 276 2.66 -4.28 -3.49
N GLN A 277 2.55 -3.55 -2.37
CA GLN A 277 2.54 -2.09 -2.39
C GLN A 277 3.93 -1.53 -2.76
N GLU A 278 5.00 -2.05 -2.17
CA GLU A 278 6.36 -1.64 -2.53
C GLU A 278 6.62 -1.88 -4.03
N ASN A 279 6.26 -3.07 -4.53
CA ASN A 279 6.37 -3.39 -5.94
C ASN A 279 5.48 -2.51 -6.82
N ASN A 280 4.30 -2.11 -6.32
CA ASN A 280 3.40 -1.20 -7.02
C ASN A 280 4.01 0.20 -7.16
N ILE A 281 4.57 0.75 -6.09
CA ILE A 281 5.27 2.03 -6.11
C ILE A 281 6.44 1.99 -7.11
N LEU A 282 7.23 0.91 -7.12
CA LEU A 282 8.31 0.72 -8.10
C LEU A 282 7.78 0.71 -9.54
N LYS A 283 6.64 0.05 -9.79
CA LYS A 283 5.99 0.08 -11.11
C LYS A 283 5.56 1.49 -11.50
N GLU A 284 4.99 2.25 -10.59
CA GLU A 284 4.57 3.63 -10.84
C GLU A 284 5.76 4.55 -11.12
N LYS A 285 6.90 4.31 -10.49
CA LYS A 285 8.15 5.03 -10.73
C LYS A 285 8.76 4.72 -12.10
N HIS A 286 8.76 3.46 -12.53
CA HIS A 286 9.54 2.98 -13.68
C HIS A 286 8.72 2.56 -14.90
N GLN A 287 7.39 2.47 -14.82
CA GLN A 287 6.53 1.95 -15.91
C GLN A 287 5.60 3.00 -16.53
N GLY A 288 6.10 4.23 -16.71
CA GLY A 288 5.42 5.24 -17.51
C GLY A 288 4.39 6.11 -16.79
N TYR A 289 4.23 5.95 -15.47
CA TYR A 289 3.38 6.85 -14.66
C TYR A 289 4.10 8.12 -14.21
N HIS A 290 5.42 8.19 -14.43
CA HIS A 290 6.26 9.34 -14.08
C HIS A 290 6.07 9.80 -12.63
N TYR A 291 6.02 8.86 -11.72
CA TYR A 291 5.72 9.10 -10.31
C TYR A 291 6.67 10.10 -9.64
N GLU A 292 7.97 10.03 -9.97
CA GLU A 292 9.03 10.90 -9.42
C GLU A 292 9.22 12.18 -10.24
N HIS A 293 8.47 12.36 -11.34
CA HIS A 293 8.58 13.56 -12.15
C HIS A 293 8.00 14.77 -11.41
N ILE A 294 8.78 15.85 -11.38
CA ILE A 294 8.33 17.13 -10.84
C ILE A 294 7.42 17.78 -11.88
N PHE A 295 6.13 17.47 -11.82
CA PHE A 295 5.13 18.04 -12.71
C PHE A 295 4.98 19.54 -12.50
N SER A 296 5.05 19.99 -11.25
CA SER A 296 4.96 21.38 -10.84
C SER A 296 5.62 21.58 -9.49
N HIS A 297 6.24 22.75 -9.30
CA HIS A 297 6.72 23.20 -7.99
C HIS A 297 5.59 23.72 -7.09
N ASP A 298 4.44 24.03 -7.65
CA ASP A 298 3.24 24.39 -6.92
C ASP A 298 2.64 23.16 -6.23
N TRP A 299 2.38 23.28 -4.93
CA TRP A 299 1.95 22.17 -4.09
C TRP A 299 0.62 21.56 -4.52
N ASP A 300 -0.37 22.40 -4.85
CA ASP A 300 -1.70 21.91 -5.21
C ASP A 300 -1.72 21.32 -6.62
N ALA A 301 -0.97 21.91 -7.57
CA ALA A 301 -0.81 21.32 -8.89
C ALA A 301 -0.10 19.96 -8.84
N MET A 302 0.93 19.83 -8.02
CA MET A 302 1.62 18.54 -7.77
C MET A 302 0.69 17.50 -7.20
N ARG A 303 -0.11 17.85 -6.19
CA ARG A 303 -1.11 16.94 -5.61
C ARG A 303 -2.19 16.57 -6.62
N GLY A 304 -2.65 17.54 -7.40
CA GLY A 304 -3.64 17.30 -8.46
C GLY A 304 -3.16 16.32 -9.50
N TYR A 305 -1.90 16.46 -9.94
CA TYR A 305 -1.25 15.50 -10.83
C TYR A 305 -1.19 14.09 -10.22
N HIS A 306 -0.83 13.97 -8.95
CA HIS A 306 -0.80 12.70 -8.25
C HIS A 306 -2.18 12.01 -8.23
N TYR A 307 -3.25 12.75 -7.94
CA TYR A 307 -4.62 12.18 -7.94
C TYR A 307 -5.09 11.77 -9.35
N LEU A 308 -4.71 12.52 -10.40
CA LEU A 308 -4.96 12.13 -11.78
C LEU A 308 -4.20 10.85 -12.15
N MET A 309 -2.94 10.74 -11.76
CA MET A 309 -2.13 9.53 -11.95
C MET A 309 -2.76 8.31 -11.27
N HIS A 310 -3.21 8.44 -10.01
CA HIS A 310 -3.92 7.37 -9.30
C HIS A 310 -5.25 7.01 -9.96
N THR A 311 -5.96 7.98 -10.51
CA THR A 311 -7.19 7.72 -11.28
C THR A 311 -6.88 6.92 -12.53
N ALA A 312 -5.86 7.30 -13.29
CA ALA A 312 -5.40 6.56 -14.47
C ALA A 312 -4.94 5.15 -14.08
N ARG A 313 -4.19 5.01 -12.98
CA ARG A 313 -3.76 3.71 -12.44
C ARG A 313 -4.94 2.80 -12.14
N MET A 314 -5.95 3.31 -11.41
CA MET A 314 -7.17 2.56 -11.11
C MET A 314 -7.86 2.07 -12.39
N LEU A 315 -8.02 2.93 -13.38
CA LEU A 315 -8.65 2.58 -14.65
C LEU A 315 -7.87 1.51 -15.40
N ASN A 316 -6.55 1.64 -15.48
CA ASN A 316 -5.67 0.67 -16.12
C ASN A 316 -5.74 -0.69 -15.40
N GLU A 317 -5.63 -0.73 -14.08
CA GLU A 317 -5.74 -1.97 -13.30
C GLU A 317 -7.08 -2.67 -13.51
N MET A 318 -8.18 -1.91 -13.54
CA MET A 318 -9.49 -2.50 -13.84
C MET A 318 -9.58 -3.01 -15.27
N ALA A 319 -8.97 -2.33 -16.23
CA ALA A 319 -8.95 -2.75 -17.63
C ALA A 319 -8.18 -4.06 -17.82
N ILE A 320 -6.93 -4.13 -17.32
CA ILE A 320 -6.07 -5.30 -17.48
C ILE A 320 -6.58 -6.55 -16.74
N HIS A 321 -7.33 -6.35 -15.66
CA HIS A 321 -7.96 -7.45 -14.93
C HIS A 321 -9.41 -7.70 -15.34
N SER A 322 -9.91 -7.02 -16.37
CA SER A 322 -11.24 -7.33 -16.91
C SER A 322 -11.21 -8.55 -17.82
N ILE A 323 -12.25 -9.39 -17.77
CA ILE A 323 -12.37 -10.57 -18.65
C ILE A 323 -12.29 -10.16 -20.11
N ALA A 324 -12.78 -8.96 -20.46
CA ALA A 324 -12.84 -8.49 -21.84
C ALA A 324 -11.47 -8.14 -22.43
N LEU A 325 -10.50 -7.75 -21.60
CA LEU A 325 -9.21 -7.20 -22.06
C LEU A 325 -7.98 -8.01 -21.61
N THR A 326 -8.14 -8.87 -20.62
CA THR A 326 -6.99 -9.57 -20.01
C THR A 326 -6.19 -10.40 -21.01
N GLU A 327 -6.85 -11.10 -21.94
CA GLU A 327 -6.16 -11.91 -22.96
C GLU A 327 -5.40 -11.02 -23.96
N HIS A 328 -6.02 -9.94 -24.42
CA HIS A 328 -5.34 -8.97 -25.28
C HIS A 328 -4.12 -8.34 -24.60
N VAL A 329 -4.24 -7.96 -23.32
CA VAL A 329 -3.10 -7.42 -22.58
C VAL A 329 -1.98 -8.44 -22.39
N LYS A 330 -2.30 -9.72 -22.22
CA LYS A 330 -1.29 -10.79 -22.17
C LYS A 330 -0.54 -10.94 -23.50
N GLU A 331 -1.26 -10.84 -24.61
CA GLU A 331 -0.72 -11.00 -25.97
C GLU A 331 0.22 -9.84 -26.33
N VAL A 332 -0.21 -8.59 -26.17
CA VAL A 332 0.55 -7.40 -26.60
C VAL A 332 1.48 -6.86 -25.49
N GLY A 333 1.25 -7.20 -24.24
CA GLY A 333 1.94 -6.65 -23.07
C GLY A 333 1.37 -5.31 -22.60
N PHE A 334 1.58 -5.00 -21.31
CA PHE A 334 0.98 -3.84 -20.66
C PHE A 334 1.37 -2.50 -21.31
N GLN A 335 2.64 -2.32 -21.64
CA GLN A 335 3.13 -1.05 -22.21
C GLN A 335 2.53 -0.78 -23.60
N ALA A 336 2.46 -1.81 -24.46
CA ALA A 336 1.85 -1.70 -25.77
C ALA A 336 0.35 -1.40 -25.65
N PHE A 337 -0.36 -2.12 -24.76
CA PHE A 337 -1.78 -1.86 -24.48
C PHE A 337 -2.05 -0.41 -24.08
N VAL A 338 -1.29 0.13 -23.12
CA VAL A 338 -1.45 1.53 -22.66
C VAL A 338 -1.15 2.51 -23.79
N LYS A 339 -0.12 2.26 -24.61
CA LYS A 339 0.22 3.07 -25.76
C LYS A 339 -0.89 3.06 -26.84
N ASP A 340 -1.44 1.89 -27.13
CA ASP A 340 -2.54 1.74 -28.09
C ASP A 340 -3.81 2.44 -27.61
N PHE A 341 -4.11 2.30 -26.32
CA PHE A 341 -5.23 3.00 -25.69
C PHE A 341 -5.05 4.53 -25.77
N PHE A 342 -3.86 5.04 -25.42
CA PHE A 342 -3.54 6.46 -25.56
C PHE A 342 -3.67 6.95 -27.01
N THR A 343 -3.13 6.19 -27.97
CA THR A 343 -3.19 6.51 -29.40
C THR A 343 -4.64 6.54 -29.88
N ALA A 344 -5.45 5.57 -29.44
CA ALA A 344 -6.87 5.54 -29.79
C ALA A 344 -7.63 6.76 -29.23
N MET A 345 -7.32 7.17 -28.00
CA MET A 345 -7.92 8.38 -27.39
C MET A 345 -7.48 9.67 -28.05
N ALA A 346 -6.21 9.76 -28.47
CA ALA A 346 -5.63 10.97 -29.07
C ALA A 346 -6.08 11.20 -30.52
N HIS A 347 -6.28 10.12 -31.27
CA HIS A 347 -6.49 10.19 -32.73
C HIS A 347 -7.88 9.77 -33.21
N ARG A 348 -8.71 9.20 -32.35
CA ARG A 348 -10.09 8.84 -32.73
C ARG A 348 -11.08 9.89 -32.23
N ASN A 349 -11.89 10.41 -33.15
CA ASN A 349 -13.03 11.23 -32.76
C ASN A 349 -14.03 10.38 -31.98
N LEU A 350 -14.45 10.87 -30.82
CA LEU A 350 -15.50 10.24 -30.03
C LEU A 350 -16.82 10.33 -30.79
N ASP A 351 -17.30 9.18 -31.27
CA ASP A 351 -18.63 9.07 -31.83
C ASP A 351 -19.68 9.15 -30.70
N THR A 352 -20.29 10.33 -30.56
CA THR A 352 -21.28 10.61 -29.52
C THR A 352 -22.51 9.70 -29.61
N ASN A 353 -22.88 9.25 -30.82
CA ASN A 353 -23.98 8.33 -31.03
C ASN A 353 -23.64 6.92 -30.54
N LYS A 354 -22.43 6.41 -30.84
CA LYS A 354 -21.92 5.16 -30.26
C LYS A 354 -21.83 5.22 -28.72
N LEU A 355 -21.35 6.31 -28.16
CA LEU A 355 -21.31 6.48 -26.71
C LEU A 355 -22.70 6.45 -26.09
N ARG A 356 -23.68 7.08 -26.73
CA ARG A 356 -25.08 7.06 -26.29
C ARG A 356 -25.67 5.65 -26.34
N LEU A 357 -25.40 4.89 -27.40
CA LEU A 357 -25.81 3.49 -27.53
C LEU A 357 -25.16 2.60 -26.48
N ILE A 358 -23.84 2.72 -26.27
CA ILE A 358 -23.10 1.96 -25.24
C ILE A 358 -23.63 2.31 -23.83
N SER A 359 -24.00 3.56 -23.57
CA SER A 359 -24.56 3.97 -22.27
C SER A 359 -25.97 3.42 -22.00
N GLN A 360 -26.75 3.14 -23.05
CA GLN A 360 -28.06 2.47 -22.93
C GLN A 360 -27.94 0.98 -22.58
N TYR A 361 -26.85 0.33 -23.00
CA TYR A 361 -26.55 -1.06 -22.70
C TYR A 361 -25.21 -1.16 -21.93
N PRO A 362 -25.17 -0.76 -20.67
CA PRO A 362 -23.93 -0.73 -19.94
C PRO A 362 -23.34 -2.13 -19.82
N SER A 363 -22.19 -2.35 -20.46
CA SER A 363 -21.42 -3.56 -20.26
C SER A 363 -21.05 -3.68 -18.79
N GLN A 364 -21.27 -4.85 -18.20
CA GLN A 364 -20.88 -5.06 -16.80
C GLN A 364 -19.38 -5.30 -16.74
N LEU A 365 -18.68 -4.53 -15.90
CA LEU A 365 -17.31 -4.87 -15.54
C LEU A 365 -17.30 -6.25 -14.87
N ARG A 366 -16.61 -7.21 -15.48
CA ARG A 366 -16.33 -8.54 -14.95
C ARG A 366 -14.85 -8.69 -14.80
N LEU A 367 -14.39 -9.06 -13.60
CA LEU A 367 -12.97 -9.19 -13.29
C LEU A 367 -12.54 -10.67 -13.31
N VAL A 368 -11.29 -10.91 -13.67
CA VAL A 368 -10.65 -12.23 -13.61
C VAL A 368 -10.36 -12.54 -12.15
N TYR A 369 -10.68 -13.76 -11.70
CA TYR A 369 -10.54 -14.17 -10.31
C TYR A 369 -9.19 -14.84 -10.00
N GLU A 370 -8.56 -15.44 -10.99
CA GLU A 370 -7.29 -16.13 -10.83
C GLU A 370 -6.11 -15.20 -11.11
N ASP A 371 -5.02 -15.42 -10.38
CA ASP A 371 -3.75 -14.71 -10.58
C ASP A 371 -3.01 -15.32 -11.76
N ASN A 372 -3.54 -15.11 -12.97
CA ASN A 372 -2.96 -15.62 -14.21
C ASN A 372 -1.67 -14.91 -14.63
N TRP A 373 -1.20 -13.91 -13.85
CA TRP A 373 -0.01 -13.11 -14.17
C TRP A 373 1.30 -13.74 -13.69
N LYS A 374 1.26 -14.75 -12.82
CA LYS A 374 2.47 -15.34 -12.21
C LYS A 374 3.24 -16.28 -13.13
N THR A 375 2.64 -16.71 -14.26
CA THR A 375 3.24 -17.75 -15.12
C THR A 375 4.05 -17.23 -16.30
N SER A 376 4.17 -15.93 -16.53
CA SER A 376 4.74 -15.41 -17.78
C SER A 376 5.76 -14.28 -17.67
N ARG A 377 6.43 -14.06 -16.53
CA ARG A 377 7.57 -13.13 -16.48
C ARG A 377 8.84 -13.83 -16.02
N PRO A 378 9.87 -13.92 -16.86
CA PRO A 378 11.22 -14.08 -16.35
C PRO A 378 11.54 -12.86 -15.49
N VAL A 379 12.02 -13.11 -14.28
CA VAL A 379 12.63 -12.09 -13.43
C VAL A 379 13.88 -11.62 -14.19
N ALA A 380 13.85 -10.39 -14.71
CA ALA A 380 15.03 -9.70 -15.22
C ALA A 380 15.60 -8.84 -14.11
#